data_73d2e2b55a6c8862b3b0b275a6b4982f
#
_entry.id   73d2e2b55a6c8862b3b0b275a6b4982f
#
_cell.length_a   1.000
_cell.length_b   1.000
_cell.length_c   1.000
_cell.angle_alpha   90.00
_cell.angle_beta   90.00
_cell.angle_gamma   90.00
#
_symmetry.space_group_name_H-M   'P 1'
#
loop_
_entity.id
_entity.type
_entity.pdbx_description
1 polymer ?
#
loop_
_entity_poly.entity_id
_entity_poly.type
_entity_poly.pdbx_seq_one_letter_code
_entity_poly.pdbx_strand_id
1 'polypeptide(L)'
;MSPRILIVGGSMGGLFAAVLLSRAGFDVTVTERSEHGLEGRGAGLVAQREVFDILREVGIEHVARVGVTAHERIYLDRSDRIIQTQRTPQTQLSWDVLFRTFRDLVPDARYRIKARALAVHEDPVGARVQYTDGHEETADLVIGADGIGSIVREAVSGAQSKPSYVGYATWRGLVPETQVPHLAQRQLFERFAFYEAPGSHILGYLVPGADGSTELGRRRYNWVWYRRYTPEELHGILLDIDGTHRPFSLAPGHLRPELAQTLREEAAERLPASFAAAVAAEPRPFIHAIFDYAPAHMVRGRVALMGDAAFVARPHTAMGVAKAAGDAFALREALLRHPDLDRALAAYQAERVPVGQAIVAYGQRLGRGLLLDRA
;
A
#
# COMPACT_ATOMS: atom_id res chain seq x y z
N MET A 1 14.43 -23.43 22.05
CA MET A 1 14.20 -21.96 22.12
C MET A 1 13.31 -21.57 20.98
N SER A 2 12.44 -20.60 21.16
CA SER A 2 11.64 -20.07 20.05
C SER A 2 12.56 -19.38 19.04
N PRO A 3 12.35 -19.55 17.73
CA PRO A 3 13.17 -18.89 16.71
C PRO A 3 13.13 -17.37 16.87
N ARG A 4 14.29 -16.76 16.70
CA ARG A 4 14.41 -15.28 16.63
C ARG A 4 14.08 -14.83 15.22
N ILE A 5 13.07 -13.97 15.10
CA ILE A 5 12.55 -13.48 13.83
C ILE A 5 12.83 -11.98 13.69
N LEU A 6 13.48 -11.61 12.61
CA LEU A 6 13.74 -10.21 12.26
C LEU A 6 12.90 -9.81 11.05
N ILE A 7 12.04 -8.79 11.22
CA ILE A 7 11.19 -8.26 10.16
C ILE A 7 11.80 -6.95 9.64
N VAL A 8 12.12 -6.91 8.36
CA VAL A 8 12.61 -5.72 7.67
C VAL A 8 11.43 -5.04 6.97
N GLY A 9 11.06 -3.85 7.46
CA GLY A 9 9.91 -3.07 7.01
C GLY A 9 8.79 -3.00 8.04
N GLY A 10 8.53 -1.81 8.56
CA GLY A 10 7.60 -1.54 9.67
C GLY A 10 6.22 -1.04 9.24
N SER A 11 5.83 -1.21 7.97
CA SER A 11 4.49 -0.88 7.47
C SER A 11 3.50 -2.01 7.74
N MET A 12 2.29 -1.95 7.15
CA MET A 12 1.18 -2.89 7.43
C MET A 12 1.60 -4.36 7.41
N GLY A 13 2.33 -4.79 6.38
CA GLY A 13 2.75 -6.19 6.29
C GLY A 13 3.64 -6.61 7.45
N GLY A 14 4.65 -5.80 7.77
CA GLY A 14 5.54 -6.08 8.89
C GLY A 14 4.83 -6.04 10.25
N LEU A 15 3.90 -5.09 10.45
CA LEU A 15 3.12 -5.01 11.68
C LEU A 15 2.17 -6.20 11.85
N PHE A 16 1.49 -6.63 10.78
CA PHE A 16 0.64 -7.81 10.81
C PHE A 16 1.41 -9.07 11.22
N ALA A 17 2.57 -9.28 10.58
CA ALA A 17 3.44 -10.39 10.94
C ALA A 17 3.96 -10.27 12.38
N ALA A 18 4.42 -9.09 12.78
CA ALA A 18 4.94 -8.86 14.12
C ALA A 18 3.91 -9.19 15.20
N VAL A 19 2.68 -8.68 15.06
CA VAL A 19 1.62 -8.92 16.06
C VAL A 19 1.21 -10.39 16.09
N LEU A 20 0.99 -11.02 14.93
CA LEU A 20 0.55 -12.42 14.89
C LEU A 20 1.64 -13.37 15.40
N LEU A 21 2.89 -13.17 15.01
CA LEU A 21 4.00 -14.03 15.41
C LEU A 21 4.36 -13.84 16.89
N SER A 22 4.37 -12.59 17.39
CA SER A 22 4.61 -12.34 18.82
C SER A 22 3.54 -12.99 19.70
N ARG A 23 2.26 -12.92 19.30
CA ARG A 23 1.15 -13.60 20.01
C ARG A 23 1.26 -15.12 19.94
N ALA A 24 1.87 -15.65 18.89
CA ALA A 24 2.18 -17.09 18.78
C ALA A 24 3.42 -17.52 19.58
N GLY A 25 4.07 -16.60 20.30
CA GLY A 25 5.21 -16.90 21.19
C GLY A 25 6.58 -16.84 20.53
N PHE A 26 6.70 -16.29 19.32
CA PHE A 26 7.99 -16.07 18.67
C PHE A 26 8.69 -14.81 19.18
N ASP A 27 10.02 -14.81 19.17
CA ASP A 27 10.85 -13.64 19.49
C ASP A 27 11.00 -12.75 18.25
N VAL A 28 10.19 -11.68 18.17
CA VAL A 28 10.08 -10.85 16.98
C VAL A 28 10.62 -9.45 17.20
N THR A 29 11.42 -8.96 16.26
CA THR A 29 11.85 -7.55 16.16
C THR A 29 11.56 -7.01 14.77
N VAL A 30 11.09 -5.75 14.70
CA VAL A 30 10.82 -5.03 13.45
C VAL A 30 11.83 -3.92 13.27
N THR A 31 12.33 -3.75 12.04
CA THR A 31 13.18 -2.62 11.65
C THR A 31 12.52 -1.80 10.56
N GLU A 32 12.50 -0.48 10.70
CA GLU A 32 11.92 0.47 9.75
C GLU A 32 12.94 1.54 9.39
N ARG A 33 13.10 1.78 8.09
CA ARG A 33 14.06 2.76 7.55
C ARG A 33 13.66 4.22 7.76
N SER A 34 12.38 4.49 7.99
CA SER A 34 11.87 5.85 8.19
C SER A 34 12.45 6.48 9.46
N GLU A 35 12.83 7.75 9.38
CA GLU A 35 13.35 8.51 10.51
C GLU A 35 12.24 9.04 11.42
N HIS A 36 11.04 9.27 10.85
CA HIS A 36 9.90 9.91 11.52
C HIS A 36 8.66 9.01 11.58
N GLY A 37 8.83 7.69 11.37
CA GLY A 37 7.71 6.76 11.28
C GLY A 37 6.97 6.84 9.93
N LEU A 38 5.78 6.22 9.87
CA LEU A 38 5.01 6.06 8.63
C LEU A 38 3.64 6.74 8.68
N GLU A 39 3.34 7.49 9.72
CA GLU A 39 2.07 8.20 9.86
C GLU A 39 1.87 9.22 8.74
N GLY A 40 0.62 9.40 8.31
CA GLY A 40 0.26 10.34 7.24
C GLY A 40 0.67 9.92 5.82
N ARG A 41 1.19 8.71 5.65
CA ARG A 41 1.61 8.19 4.32
C ARG A 41 0.52 7.41 3.60
N GLY A 42 -0.54 7.03 4.31
CA GLY A 42 -1.63 6.26 3.76
C GLY A 42 -2.84 7.12 3.42
N ALA A 43 -3.66 6.58 2.52
CA ALA A 43 -4.94 7.14 2.14
C ALA A 43 -6.08 6.19 2.56
N GLY A 44 -7.24 6.30 1.93
CA GLY A 44 -8.34 5.37 2.15
C GLY A 44 -8.00 3.96 1.66
N LEU A 45 -8.56 2.98 2.33
CA LEU A 45 -8.54 1.58 1.90
C LEU A 45 -9.93 0.96 1.98
N VAL A 46 -10.17 0.00 1.11
CA VAL A 46 -11.37 -0.84 1.16
C VAL A 46 -11.10 -2.02 2.07
N ALA A 47 -11.92 -2.21 3.09
CA ALA A 47 -11.81 -3.38 3.95
C ALA A 47 -12.22 -4.64 3.18
N GLN A 48 -11.28 -5.55 3.02
CA GLN A 48 -11.48 -6.88 2.46
C GLN A 48 -11.56 -7.92 3.58
N ARG A 49 -11.97 -9.15 3.25
CA ARG A 49 -12.17 -10.21 4.23
C ARG A 49 -10.94 -10.41 5.13
N GLU A 50 -9.75 -10.49 4.56
CA GLU A 50 -8.52 -10.74 5.30
C GLU A 50 -8.19 -9.62 6.29
N VAL A 51 -8.62 -8.38 5.99
CA VAL A 51 -8.48 -7.25 6.92
C VAL A 51 -9.44 -7.41 8.10
N PHE A 52 -10.69 -7.84 7.86
CA PHE A 52 -11.63 -8.14 8.95
C PHE A 52 -11.15 -9.32 9.79
N ASP A 53 -10.62 -10.36 9.15
CA ASP A 53 -10.13 -11.56 9.82
C ASP A 53 -8.96 -11.23 10.75
N ILE A 54 -7.98 -10.42 10.31
CA ILE A 54 -6.86 -10.04 11.17
C ILE A 54 -7.30 -9.12 12.33
N LEU A 55 -8.21 -8.21 12.10
CA LEU A 55 -8.77 -7.36 13.17
C LEU A 55 -9.48 -8.21 14.23
N ARG A 56 -10.24 -9.22 13.81
CA ARG A 56 -10.90 -10.17 14.71
C ARG A 56 -9.89 -11.01 15.49
N GLU A 57 -8.89 -11.54 14.79
CA GLU A 57 -7.83 -12.35 15.40
C GLU A 57 -7.09 -11.63 16.53
N VAL A 58 -6.90 -10.33 16.36
CA VAL A 58 -6.22 -9.51 17.38
C VAL A 58 -7.18 -8.80 18.34
N GLY A 59 -8.50 -9.03 18.23
CA GLY A 59 -9.52 -8.52 19.17
C GLY A 59 -9.83 -7.03 19.03
N ILE A 60 -9.66 -6.46 17.84
CA ILE A 60 -9.87 -5.03 17.54
C ILE A 60 -10.85 -4.81 16.37
N GLU A 61 -11.85 -5.66 16.22
CA GLU A 61 -12.84 -5.56 15.12
C GLU A 61 -13.57 -4.22 15.09
N HIS A 62 -13.63 -3.51 16.23
CA HIS A 62 -14.23 -2.19 16.30
C HIS A 62 -13.58 -1.20 15.33
N VAL A 63 -12.28 -1.37 15.01
CA VAL A 63 -11.56 -0.54 14.02
C VAL A 63 -12.18 -0.65 12.63
N ALA A 64 -12.66 -1.84 12.25
CA ALA A 64 -13.33 -2.04 10.96
C ALA A 64 -14.73 -1.39 10.90
N ARG A 65 -15.33 -1.07 12.06
CA ARG A 65 -16.63 -0.39 12.15
C ARG A 65 -16.50 1.13 12.05
N VAL A 66 -15.30 1.67 12.24
CA VAL A 66 -15.01 3.10 12.16
C VAL A 66 -14.58 3.44 10.73
N GLY A 67 -15.54 3.50 9.83
CA GLY A 67 -15.34 3.83 8.44
C GLY A 67 -16.41 4.78 7.90
N VAL A 68 -16.14 5.38 6.76
CA VAL A 68 -17.14 6.20 6.04
C VAL A 68 -17.76 5.33 4.94
N THR A 69 -19.08 5.20 4.97
CA THR A 69 -19.81 4.40 3.98
C THR A 69 -20.21 5.25 2.79
N ALA A 70 -19.72 4.91 1.60
CA ALA A 70 -20.30 5.36 0.35
C ALA A 70 -21.53 4.49 0.05
N HIS A 71 -22.70 5.11 -0.07
CA HIS A 71 -23.98 4.40 -0.24
C HIS A 71 -24.20 3.88 -1.66
N GLU A 72 -23.59 4.55 -2.63
CA GLU A 72 -23.70 4.22 -4.05
C GLU A 72 -22.40 4.46 -4.79
N ARG A 73 -22.23 3.77 -5.91
CA ARG A 73 -21.20 4.06 -6.91
C ARG A 73 -21.84 4.87 -8.02
N ILE A 74 -21.21 5.97 -8.41
CA ILE A 74 -21.65 6.79 -9.53
C ILE A 74 -20.56 6.90 -10.59
N TYR A 75 -20.98 6.95 -11.85
CA TYR A 75 -20.10 7.23 -12.97
C TYR A 75 -20.53 8.55 -13.60
N LEU A 76 -19.56 9.44 -13.79
CA LEU A 76 -19.77 10.76 -14.36
C LEU A 76 -19.35 10.81 -15.83
N ASP A 77 -20.01 11.63 -16.65
CA ASP A 77 -19.47 12.06 -17.94
C ASP A 77 -18.60 13.32 -17.80
N ARG A 78 -17.97 13.73 -18.89
CA ARG A 78 -17.11 14.95 -18.91
C ARG A 78 -17.86 16.23 -18.54
N SER A 79 -19.18 16.25 -18.73
CA SER A 79 -20.06 17.37 -18.39
C SER A 79 -20.57 17.33 -16.94
N ASP A 80 -19.98 16.49 -16.11
CA ASP A 80 -20.32 16.30 -14.68
C ASP A 80 -21.73 15.72 -14.43
N ARG A 81 -22.32 15.06 -15.43
CA ARG A 81 -23.63 14.38 -15.31
C ARG A 81 -23.42 12.94 -14.88
N ILE A 82 -24.28 12.46 -13.97
CA ILE A 82 -24.31 11.05 -13.58
C ILE A 82 -24.91 10.24 -14.74
N ILE A 83 -24.11 9.35 -15.33
CA ILE A 83 -24.51 8.47 -16.42
C ILE A 83 -24.85 7.05 -15.94
N GLN A 84 -24.39 6.68 -14.76
CA GLN A 84 -24.68 5.38 -14.16
C GLN A 84 -24.64 5.48 -12.63
N THR A 85 -25.55 4.77 -11.97
CA THR A 85 -25.58 4.60 -10.51
C THR A 85 -25.75 3.13 -10.16
N GLN A 86 -24.96 2.67 -9.19
CA GLN A 86 -25.04 1.31 -8.65
C GLN A 86 -25.21 1.41 -7.13
N ARG A 87 -26.29 0.90 -6.57
CA ARG A 87 -26.51 0.83 -5.11
C ARG A 87 -25.68 -0.32 -4.52
N THR A 88 -24.44 -0.04 -4.21
CA THR A 88 -23.50 -0.98 -3.63
C THR A 88 -22.80 -0.27 -2.47
N PRO A 89 -23.37 -0.32 -1.24
CA PRO A 89 -22.74 0.28 -0.08
C PRO A 89 -21.35 -0.30 0.16
N GLN A 90 -20.38 0.57 0.41
CA GLN A 90 -19.00 0.18 0.63
C GLN A 90 -18.36 1.07 1.68
N THR A 91 -17.83 0.45 2.75
CA THR A 91 -17.16 1.18 3.81
C THR A 91 -15.68 1.38 3.51
N GLN A 92 -15.24 2.62 3.64
CA GLN A 92 -13.87 3.04 3.46
C GLN A 92 -13.20 3.24 4.82
N LEU A 93 -12.05 2.61 5.02
CA LEU A 93 -11.25 2.75 6.25
C LEU A 93 -10.11 3.73 6.03
N SER A 94 -9.60 4.29 7.12
CA SER A 94 -8.36 5.07 7.11
C SER A 94 -7.17 4.13 7.29
N TRP A 95 -6.20 4.22 6.37
CA TRP A 95 -4.92 3.55 6.50
C TRP A 95 -4.18 3.99 7.77
N ASP A 96 -4.21 5.29 8.08
CA ASP A 96 -3.53 5.85 9.25
C ASP A 96 -4.08 5.27 10.57
N VAL A 97 -5.41 5.10 10.68
CA VAL A 97 -6.04 4.50 11.84
C VAL A 97 -5.60 3.05 11.99
N LEU A 98 -5.68 2.27 10.91
CA LEU A 98 -5.27 0.87 10.92
C LEU A 98 -3.77 0.73 11.27
N PHE A 99 -2.92 1.58 10.69
CA PHE A 99 -1.48 1.60 10.98
C PHE A 99 -1.21 1.86 12.46
N ARG A 100 -1.75 2.93 13.03
CA ARG A 100 -1.55 3.28 14.45
C ARG A 100 -2.02 2.15 15.36
N THR A 101 -3.21 1.62 15.10
CA THR A 101 -3.76 0.54 15.91
C THR A 101 -2.84 -0.69 15.95
N PHE A 102 -2.28 -1.12 14.81
CA PHE A 102 -1.33 -2.23 14.80
C PHE A 102 0.04 -1.84 15.35
N ARG A 103 0.48 -0.60 15.12
CA ARG A 103 1.75 -0.11 15.69
C ARG A 103 1.73 -0.10 17.22
N ASP A 104 0.61 0.28 17.82
CA ASP A 104 0.43 0.32 19.27
C ASP A 104 0.43 -1.09 19.92
N LEU A 105 0.16 -2.15 19.13
CA LEU A 105 0.27 -3.53 19.59
C LEU A 105 1.70 -4.08 19.60
N VAL A 106 2.66 -3.36 18.98
CA VAL A 106 4.07 -3.75 18.96
C VAL A 106 4.84 -2.88 19.96
N PRO A 107 5.46 -3.45 21.01
CA PRO A 107 6.25 -2.68 21.97
C PRO A 107 7.37 -1.88 21.30
N ASP A 108 7.64 -0.66 21.79
CA ASP A 108 8.69 0.21 21.23
C ASP A 108 10.07 -0.44 21.21
N ALA A 109 10.39 -1.22 22.23
CA ALA A 109 11.65 -1.97 22.28
C ALA A 109 11.80 -3.02 21.16
N ARG A 110 10.70 -3.39 20.52
CA ARG A 110 10.64 -4.35 19.42
C ARG A 110 10.40 -3.71 18.04
N TYR A 111 10.27 -2.38 17.97
CA TYR A 111 10.07 -1.64 16.73
C TYR A 111 11.11 -0.53 16.60
N ARG A 112 12.14 -0.77 15.78
CA ARG A 112 13.30 0.13 15.63
C ARG A 112 13.13 0.96 14.34
N ILE A 113 12.98 2.27 14.49
CA ILE A 113 13.03 3.24 13.40
C ILE A 113 14.48 3.63 13.08
N LYS A 114 14.70 4.33 11.95
CA LYS A 114 16.04 4.73 11.44
C LYS A 114 16.97 3.54 11.13
N ALA A 115 16.43 2.33 11.08
CA ALA A 115 17.17 1.11 10.79
C ALA A 115 17.01 0.73 9.32
N ARG A 116 17.80 1.38 8.46
CA ARG A 116 17.78 1.13 7.01
C ARG A 116 18.64 -0.10 6.70
N ALA A 117 18.00 -1.20 6.34
CA ALA A 117 18.69 -2.37 5.83
C ALA A 117 19.34 -2.07 4.46
N LEU A 118 20.57 -2.50 4.30
CA LEU A 118 21.39 -2.35 3.09
C LEU A 118 21.44 -3.65 2.29
N ALA A 119 21.63 -4.78 2.97
CA ALA A 119 21.70 -6.11 2.34
C ALA A 119 21.23 -7.18 3.33
N VAL A 120 20.82 -8.34 2.77
CA VAL A 120 20.55 -9.55 3.53
C VAL A 120 21.39 -10.69 2.96
N HIS A 121 22.07 -11.40 3.83
CA HIS A 121 22.91 -12.53 3.49
C HIS A 121 22.40 -13.80 4.15
N GLU A 122 22.28 -14.85 3.38
CA GLU A 122 21.98 -16.18 3.88
C GLU A 122 23.19 -16.75 4.61
N ASP A 123 22.95 -17.46 5.70
CA ASP A 123 23.91 -18.10 6.56
C ASP A 123 23.43 -19.54 6.81
N PRO A 124 24.29 -20.55 6.97
CA PRO A 124 23.89 -21.94 7.16
C PRO A 124 22.93 -22.19 8.33
N VAL A 125 22.96 -21.32 9.34
CA VAL A 125 22.15 -21.44 10.57
C VAL A 125 21.09 -20.35 10.72
N GLY A 126 21.03 -19.38 9.77
CA GLY A 126 20.09 -18.27 9.86
C GLY A 126 20.20 -17.32 8.66
N ALA A 127 19.90 -16.06 8.90
CA ALA A 127 20.13 -14.98 7.94
C ALA A 127 20.64 -13.73 8.67
N ARG A 128 21.45 -12.93 7.99
CA ARG A 128 22.08 -11.72 8.51
C ARG A 128 21.63 -10.52 7.71
N VAL A 129 21.20 -9.47 8.44
CA VAL A 129 20.85 -8.18 7.87
C VAL A 129 21.99 -7.20 8.16
N GLN A 130 22.48 -6.53 7.13
CA GLN A 130 23.42 -5.43 7.23
C GLN A 130 22.68 -4.11 7.10
N TYR A 131 22.98 -3.14 7.94
CA TYR A 131 22.37 -1.81 7.96
C TYR A 131 23.33 -0.73 7.43
N THR A 132 22.76 0.41 7.01
CA THR A 132 23.54 1.52 6.45
C THR A 132 24.47 2.21 7.43
N ASP A 133 24.27 2.03 8.73
CA ASP A 133 25.15 2.52 9.82
C ASP A 133 26.32 1.56 10.12
N GLY A 134 26.44 0.47 9.35
CA GLY A 134 27.48 -0.56 9.54
C GLY A 134 27.14 -1.64 10.56
N HIS A 135 26.00 -1.52 11.26
CA HIS A 135 25.53 -2.58 12.17
C HIS A 135 25.09 -3.81 11.38
N GLU A 136 25.31 -4.99 11.95
CA GLU A 136 24.82 -6.28 11.44
C GLU A 136 24.04 -7.02 12.51
N GLU A 137 22.99 -7.73 12.09
CA GLU A 137 22.17 -8.52 12.98
C GLU A 137 21.79 -9.86 12.33
N THR A 138 21.96 -10.96 13.06
CA THR A 138 21.56 -12.30 12.65
C THR A 138 20.26 -12.71 13.32
N ALA A 139 19.45 -13.49 12.59
CA ALA A 139 18.22 -14.08 13.09
C ALA A 139 18.05 -15.50 12.50
N ASP A 140 17.26 -16.34 13.16
CA ASP A 140 16.91 -17.67 12.64
C ASP A 140 16.04 -17.57 11.39
N LEU A 141 15.27 -16.47 11.28
CA LEU A 141 14.41 -16.14 10.14
C LEU A 141 14.40 -14.62 9.90
N VAL A 142 14.65 -14.17 8.67
CA VAL A 142 14.46 -12.80 8.21
C VAL A 142 13.21 -12.73 7.33
N ILE A 143 12.30 -11.81 7.64
CA ILE A 143 11.09 -11.55 6.88
C ILE A 143 11.22 -10.20 6.18
N GLY A 144 11.23 -10.18 4.84
CA GLY A 144 11.16 -8.97 4.03
C GLY A 144 9.72 -8.48 3.88
N ALA A 145 9.41 -7.35 4.54
CA ALA A 145 8.15 -6.62 4.46
C ALA A 145 8.39 -5.15 4.05
N ASP A 146 9.51 -4.88 3.37
CA ASP A 146 10.07 -3.58 3.05
C ASP A 146 9.52 -2.95 1.76
N GLY A 147 8.40 -3.48 1.26
CA GLY A 147 7.58 -2.88 0.24
C GLY A 147 8.11 -3.05 -1.19
N ILE A 148 7.61 -2.20 -2.10
CA ILE A 148 7.89 -2.30 -3.54
C ILE A 148 9.40 -2.23 -3.86
N GLY A 149 10.15 -1.39 -3.16
CA GLY A 149 11.60 -1.24 -3.31
C GLY A 149 12.40 -2.16 -2.39
N SER A 150 11.92 -3.39 -2.16
CA SER A 150 12.51 -4.34 -1.24
C SER A 150 13.95 -4.70 -1.58
N ILE A 151 14.84 -4.49 -0.60
CA ILE A 151 16.22 -4.98 -0.66
C ILE A 151 16.30 -6.46 -0.25
N VAL A 152 15.40 -6.90 0.64
CA VAL A 152 15.33 -8.31 1.04
C VAL A 152 14.96 -9.20 -0.12
N ARG A 153 14.16 -8.68 -1.09
CA ARG A 153 13.82 -9.40 -2.32
C ARG A 153 15.05 -9.77 -3.14
N GLU A 154 16.10 -8.96 -3.11
CA GLU A 154 17.33 -9.26 -3.84
C GLU A 154 18.02 -10.54 -3.33
N ALA A 155 17.96 -10.79 -2.02
CA ALA A 155 18.49 -12.02 -1.43
C ALA A 155 17.71 -13.26 -1.87
N VAL A 156 16.39 -13.14 -2.13
CA VAL A 156 15.53 -14.26 -2.55
C VAL A 156 15.54 -14.46 -4.06
N SER A 157 15.41 -13.39 -4.84
CA SER A 157 15.15 -13.43 -6.29
C SER A 157 16.36 -13.03 -7.15
N GLY A 158 17.45 -12.55 -6.56
CA GLY A 158 18.66 -12.16 -7.28
C GLY A 158 18.38 -11.15 -8.41
N ALA A 159 18.85 -11.42 -9.60
CA ALA A 159 18.68 -10.55 -10.77
C ALA A 159 17.22 -10.33 -11.19
N GLN A 160 16.29 -11.18 -10.75
CA GLN A 160 14.86 -11.09 -11.05
C GLN A 160 14.07 -10.30 -9.99
N SER A 161 14.74 -9.55 -9.12
CA SER A 161 14.13 -8.82 -8.00
C SER A 161 13.40 -7.54 -8.38
N LYS A 162 13.58 -7.03 -9.61
CA LYS A 162 13.06 -5.70 -9.99
C LYS A 162 11.62 -5.77 -10.51
N PRO A 163 10.69 -4.98 -9.92
CA PRO A 163 9.35 -4.81 -10.47
C PRO A 163 9.37 -4.10 -11.83
N SER A 164 8.41 -4.45 -12.69
CA SER A 164 8.28 -3.87 -14.03
C SER A 164 7.27 -2.73 -14.03
N TYR A 165 7.67 -1.55 -14.52
CA TYR A 165 6.76 -0.42 -14.71
C TYR A 165 5.72 -0.74 -15.79
N VAL A 166 4.44 -0.39 -15.50
CA VAL A 166 3.31 -0.80 -16.36
C VAL A 166 2.79 0.31 -17.30
N GLY A 167 3.49 1.44 -17.37
CA GLY A 167 3.16 2.52 -18.33
C GLY A 167 2.21 3.58 -17.79
N TYR A 168 1.84 3.56 -16.51
CA TYR A 168 1.01 4.60 -15.88
C TYR A 168 1.32 4.80 -14.40
N ALA A 169 0.88 5.92 -13.86
CA ALA A 169 0.99 6.28 -12.46
C ALA A 169 -0.35 6.76 -11.90
N THR A 170 -0.45 6.84 -10.58
CA THR A 170 -1.59 7.42 -9.88
C THR A 170 -1.19 8.72 -9.20
N TRP A 171 -1.86 9.81 -9.56
CA TRP A 171 -1.92 11.01 -8.74
C TRP A 171 -2.92 10.82 -7.62
N ARG A 172 -2.64 11.36 -6.47
CA ARG A 172 -3.48 11.16 -5.28
C ARG A 172 -3.56 12.45 -4.46
N GLY A 173 -4.70 12.61 -3.81
CA GLY A 173 -4.91 13.65 -2.81
C GLY A 173 -5.81 13.19 -1.69
N LEU A 174 -5.69 13.89 -0.57
CA LEU A 174 -6.44 13.60 0.65
C LEU A 174 -6.86 14.91 1.32
N VAL A 175 -7.90 15.51 0.76
CA VAL A 175 -8.38 16.85 1.10
C VAL A 175 -9.27 16.83 2.33
N PRO A 176 -9.04 17.66 3.37
CA PRO A 176 -10.02 17.83 4.45
C PRO A 176 -11.41 18.17 3.90
N GLU A 177 -12.44 17.54 4.40
CA GLU A 177 -13.83 17.67 3.92
C GLU A 177 -14.26 19.15 3.79
N THR A 178 -13.90 19.97 4.77
CA THR A 178 -14.24 21.39 4.80
C THR A 178 -13.50 22.25 3.76
N GLN A 179 -12.43 21.73 3.17
CA GLN A 179 -11.67 22.43 2.12
C GLN A 179 -12.08 22.01 0.71
N VAL A 180 -12.89 20.97 0.57
CA VAL A 180 -13.43 20.57 -0.74
C VAL A 180 -14.48 21.59 -1.17
N PRO A 181 -14.41 22.17 -2.40
CA PRO A 181 -15.40 23.15 -2.88
C PRO A 181 -16.83 22.57 -2.91
N HIS A 182 -17.84 23.39 -2.63
CA HIS A 182 -19.24 22.97 -2.57
C HIS A 182 -19.74 22.29 -3.85
N LEU A 183 -19.24 22.69 -5.03
CA LEU A 183 -19.56 22.01 -6.28
C LEU A 183 -19.16 20.53 -6.20
N ALA A 184 -17.95 20.23 -5.75
CA ALA A 184 -17.46 18.88 -5.61
C ALA A 184 -18.18 18.13 -4.48
N GLN A 185 -18.43 18.79 -3.34
CA GLN A 185 -19.16 18.17 -2.23
C GLN A 185 -20.54 17.64 -2.67
N ARG A 186 -21.35 18.47 -3.34
CA ARG A 186 -22.71 18.07 -3.78
C ARG A 186 -22.72 16.90 -4.73
N GLN A 187 -21.68 16.76 -5.55
CA GLN A 187 -21.60 15.72 -6.57
C GLN A 187 -20.96 14.44 -6.08
N LEU A 188 -19.95 14.55 -5.22
CA LEU A 188 -19.03 13.46 -4.93
C LEU A 188 -19.18 12.86 -3.52
N PHE A 189 -19.74 13.61 -2.54
CA PHE A 189 -19.82 13.14 -1.16
C PHE A 189 -20.88 12.05 -0.98
N GLU A 190 -20.67 11.20 0.02
CA GLU A 190 -21.48 10.01 0.34
C GLU A 190 -21.52 8.97 -0.80
N ARG A 191 -20.68 9.13 -1.80
CA ARG A 191 -20.59 8.31 -3.02
C ARG A 191 -19.18 7.80 -3.23
N PHE A 192 -19.09 6.68 -3.93
CA PHE A 192 -17.86 6.27 -4.57
C PHE A 192 -17.97 6.68 -6.04
N ALA A 193 -17.36 7.81 -6.38
CA ALA A 193 -17.49 8.43 -7.67
C ALA A 193 -16.37 8.02 -8.63
N PHE A 194 -16.70 7.88 -9.92
CA PHE A 194 -15.80 7.50 -10.99
C PHE A 194 -15.99 8.40 -12.22
N TYR A 195 -14.88 8.66 -12.92
CA TYR A 195 -14.87 9.16 -14.29
C TYR A 195 -13.80 8.42 -15.08
N GLU A 196 -14.17 7.93 -16.25
CA GLU A 196 -13.32 7.14 -17.13
C GLU A 196 -13.21 7.79 -18.51
N ALA A 197 -11.98 7.91 -19.02
CA ALA A 197 -11.65 8.33 -20.37
C ALA A 197 -10.46 7.51 -20.90
N PRO A 198 -10.23 7.42 -22.20
CA PRO A 198 -9.09 6.68 -22.75
C PRO A 198 -7.76 7.13 -22.13
N GLY A 199 -7.05 6.21 -21.49
CA GLY A 199 -5.76 6.47 -20.81
C GLY A 199 -5.87 7.30 -19.53
N SER A 200 -7.06 7.54 -19.00
CA SER A 200 -7.32 8.32 -17.81
C SER A 200 -8.51 7.78 -17.02
N HIS A 201 -8.33 7.56 -15.75
CA HIS A 201 -9.37 7.09 -14.84
C HIS A 201 -9.22 7.80 -13.50
N ILE A 202 -10.26 8.49 -13.03
CA ILE A 202 -10.26 9.06 -11.68
C ILE A 202 -11.39 8.47 -10.86
N LEU A 203 -11.11 8.26 -9.58
CA LEU A 203 -12.11 7.86 -8.59
C LEU A 203 -11.92 8.66 -7.30
N GLY A 204 -12.97 8.74 -6.50
CA GLY A 204 -12.87 9.38 -5.20
C GLY A 204 -14.00 8.99 -4.26
N TYR A 205 -13.73 9.13 -2.96
CA TYR A 205 -14.63 8.79 -1.87
C TYR A 205 -14.18 9.42 -0.56
N LEU A 206 -15.10 9.56 0.39
CA LEU A 206 -14.79 10.02 1.73
C LEU A 206 -14.13 8.91 2.57
N VAL A 207 -13.18 9.31 3.40
CA VAL A 207 -12.52 8.46 4.39
C VAL A 207 -12.54 9.15 5.76
N PRO A 208 -12.33 8.43 6.87
CA PRO A 208 -12.20 9.04 8.18
C PRO A 208 -11.13 10.14 8.23
N GLY A 209 -11.27 11.05 9.15
CA GLY A 209 -10.28 12.07 9.48
C GLY A 209 -8.92 11.49 9.86
N ALA A 210 -7.92 12.34 10.02
CA ALA A 210 -6.59 11.92 10.45
C ALA A 210 -6.61 11.30 11.86
N ASP A 211 -7.52 11.73 12.69
CA ASP A 211 -7.79 11.21 14.03
C ASP A 211 -8.72 9.98 14.05
N GLY A 212 -9.23 9.56 12.90
CA GLY A 212 -10.19 8.47 12.74
C GLY A 212 -11.65 8.91 12.83
N SER A 213 -11.94 10.21 13.00
CA SER A 213 -13.32 10.71 13.08
C SER A 213 -14.08 10.48 11.78
N THR A 214 -15.33 10.01 11.92
CA THR A 214 -16.29 9.88 10.81
C THR A 214 -17.35 10.98 10.84
N GLU A 215 -17.25 11.94 11.76
CA GLU A 215 -18.16 13.05 11.90
C GLU A 215 -18.08 13.99 10.69
N LEU A 216 -19.24 14.57 10.33
CA LEU A 216 -19.33 15.57 9.28
C LEU A 216 -18.38 16.75 9.56
N GLY A 217 -17.65 17.18 8.53
CA GLY A 217 -16.66 18.24 8.62
C GLY A 217 -15.28 17.82 9.15
N ARG A 218 -15.14 16.60 9.66
CA ARG A 218 -13.86 16.06 10.16
C ARG A 218 -13.27 14.97 9.28
N ARG A 219 -14.00 14.55 8.25
CA ARG A 219 -13.59 13.53 7.28
C ARG A 219 -12.62 14.12 6.24
N ARG A 220 -12.10 13.27 5.38
CA ARG A 220 -11.22 13.66 4.26
C ARG A 220 -11.76 13.05 2.97
N TYR A 221 -11.67 13.80 1.87
CA TYR A 221 -11.98 13.31 0.55
C TYR A 221 -10.70 12.76 -0.09
N ASN A 222 -10.67 11.47 -0.38
CA ASN A 222 -9.59 10.78 -1.07
C ASN A 222 -9.93 10.72 -2.56
N TRP A 223 -9.03 11.18 -3.42
CA TRP A 223 -9.13 10.99 -4.85
C TRP A 223 -7.87 10.32 -5.39
N VAL A 224 -8.04 9.52 -6.46
CA VAL A 224 -6.98 8.79 -7.15
C VAL A 224 -7.19 8.94 -8.64
N TRP A 225 -6.23 9.56 -9.33
CA TRP A 225 -6.27 9.80 -10.76
C TRP A 225 -5.18 9.02 -11.47
N TYR A 226 -5.54 7.99 -12.22
CA TYR A 226 -4.65 7.16 -13.04
C TYR A 226 -4.38 7.85 -14.36
N ARG A 227 -3.10 7.94 -14.75
CA ARG A 227 -2.66 8.56 -15.98
C ARG A 227 -1.49 7.81 -16.59
N ARG A 228 -1.47 7.70 -17.92
CA ARG A 228 -0.36 7.12 -18.67
C ARG A 228 0.83 8.08 -18.69
N TYR A 229 2.03 7.50 -18.58
CA TYR A 229 3.30 8.20 -18.74
C TYR A 229 4.31 7.27 -19.40
N THR A 230 5.13 7.80 -20.30
CA THR A 230 6.33 7.09 -20.75
C THR A 230 7.33 6.96 -19.59
N PRO A 231 8.30 6.04 -19.66
CA PRO A 231 9.35 5.96 -18.66
C PRO A 231 10.13 7.28 -18.49
N GLU A 232 10.34 8.02 -19.58
CA GLU A 232 11.08 9.30 -19.61
C GLU A 232 10.27 10.41 -18.91
N GLU A 233 8.98 10.53 -19.22
CA GLU A 233 8.08 11.48 -18.56
C GLU A 233 8.00 11.17 -17.06
N LEU A 234 7.80 9.90 -16.70
CA LEU A 234 7.73 9.48 -15.31
C LEU A 234 9.04 9.77 -14.58
N HIS A 235 10.19 9.52 -15.19
CA HIS A 235 11.49 9.83 -14.58
C HIS A 235 11.60 11.32 -14.23
N GLY A 236 11.17 12.20 -15.14
CA GLY A 236 11.13 13.65 -14.88
C GLY A 236 10.17 14.04 -13.75
N ILE A 237 9.00 13.40 -13.67
CA ILE A 237 8.01 13.64 -12.61
C ILE A 237 8.53 13.19 -11.24
N LEU A 238 9.27 12.06 -11.18
CA LEU A 238 9.76 11.47 -9.95
C LEU A 238 11.06 12.08 -9.40
N LEU A 239 11.53 13.19 -9.98
CA LEU A 239 12.51 14.08 -9.35
C LEU A 239 11.77 14.91 -8.27
N ASP A 240 12.17 14.75 -7.00
CA ASP A 240 11.56 15.50 -5.89
C ASP A 240 12.01 16.98 -5.87
N ILE A 241 11.48 17.72 -4.91
CA ILE A 241 11.78 19.17 -4.76
C ILE A 241 13.27 19.43 -4.52
N ASP A 242 14.01 18.44 -4.00
CA ASP A 242 15.45 18.53 -3.73
C ASP A 242 16.29 18.02 -4.92
N GLY A 243 15.65 17.65 -6.05
CA GLY A 243 16.29 17.09 -7.22
C GLY A 243 16.70 15.63 -7.08
N THR A 244 16.27 14.95 -6.02
CA THR A 244 16.56 13.52 -5.82
C THR A 244 15.52 12.67 -6.55
N HIS A 245 15.99 11.73 -7.38
CA HIS A 245 15.10 10.78 -8.05
C HIS A 245 14.54 9.73 -7.06
N ARG A 246 13.22 9.63 -7.00
CA ARG A 246 12.49 8.66 -6.18
C ARG A 246 11.82 7.62 -7.08
N PRO A 247 12.36 6.41 -7.21
CA PRO A 247 12.00 5.50 -8.31
C PRO A 247 10.56 4.99 -8.32
N PHE A 248 9.83 5.10 -7.20
CA PHE A 248 8.49 4.51 -7.06
C PHE A 248 7.40 5.52 -6.77
N SER A 249 7.70 6.59 -6.05
CA SER A 249 6.68 7.54 -5.60
C SER A 249 7.29 8.83 -5.06
N LEU A 250 6.53 9.92 -5.14
CA LEU A 250 6.77 11.12 -4.33
C LEU A 250 5.71 11.21 -3.24
N ALA A 251 6.14 11.36 -1.99
CA ALA A 251 5.24 11.55 -0.84
C ALA A 251 4.64 12.98 -0.84
N PRO A 252 3.56 13.23 -0.07
CA PRO A 252 3.02 14.58 0.10
C PRO A 252 4.10 15.58 0.56
N GLY A 253 4.20 16.71 -0.13
CA GLY A 253 5.20 17.76 0.15
C GLY A 253 6.54 17.59 -0.57
N HIS A 254 6.77 16.47 -1.28
CA HIS A 254 7.99 16.27 -2.07
C HIS A 254 7.84 16.62 -3.56
N LEU A 255 6.62 16.91 -4.01
CA LEU A 255 6.38 17.29 -5.39
C LEU A 255 6.85 18.71 -5.65
N ARG A 256 7.50 18.92 -6.77
CA ARG A 256 7.88 20.27 -7.25
C ARG A 256 6.64 21.13 -7.52
N PRO A 257 6.61 22.41 -7.11
CA PRO A 257 5.44 23.28 -7.22
C PRO A 257 4.88 23.40 -8.64
N GLU A 258 5.73 23.47 -9.66
CA GLU A 258 5.33 23.57 -11.06
C GLU A 258 4.58 22.33 -11.55
N LEU A 259 4.94 21.13 -11.08
CA LEU A 259 4.20 19.90 -11.40
C LEU A 259 2.83 19.87 -10.72
N ALA A 260 2.73 20.41 -9.49
CA ALA A 260 1.44 20.55 -8.83
C ALA A 260 0.53 21.54 -9.57
N GLN A 261 1.09 22.63 -10.12
CA GLN A 261 0.34 23.59 -10.93
C GLN A 261 -0.12 22.97 -12.26
N THR A 262 0.78 22.30 -12.98
CA THR A 262 0.44 21.55 -14.22
C THR A 262 -0.67 20.52 -13.95
N LEU A 263 -0.61 19.80 -12.83
CA LEU A 263 -1.65 18.83 -12.48
C LEU A 263 -3.04 19.46 -12.33
N ARG A 264 -3.12 20.68 -11.74
CA ARG A 264 -4.38 21.42 -11.58
C ARG A 264 -4.93 21.91 -12.93
N GLU A 265 -4.07 22.42 -13.80
CA GLU A 265 -4.43 22.88 -15.14
C GLU A 265 -4.96 21.72 -15.99
N GLU A 266 -4.25 20.61 -15.99
CA GLU A 266 -4.70 19.41 -16.69
C GLU A 266 -5.99 18.81 -16.09
N ALA A 267 -6.19 18.90 -14.77
CA ALA A 267 -7.45 18.49 -14.15
C ALA A 267 -8.62 19.35 -14.63
N ALA A 268 -8.45 20.67 -14.72
CA ALA A 268 -9.48 21.56 -15.25
C ALA A 268 -9.82 21.27 -16.71
N GLU A 269 -8.80 20.92 -17.52
CA GLU A 269 -8.99 20.58 -18.93
C GLU A 269 -9.65 19.22 -19.13
N ARG A 270 -9.28 18.18 -18.34
CA ARG A 270 -9.57 16.78 -18.65
C ARG A 270 -10.64 16.14 -17.78
N LEU A 271 -10.91 16.66 -16.59
CA LEU A 271 -11.82 16.05 -15.62
C LEU A 271 -13.19 16.76 -15.61
N PRO A 272 -14.28 16.06 -15.19
CA PRO A 272 -15.52 16.71 -14.79
C PRO A 272 -15.27 17.79 -13.75
N ALA A 273 -16.09 18.85 -13.75
CA ALA A 273 -15.86 20.04 -12.91
C ALA A 273 -15.77 19.71 -11.42
N SER A 274 -16.53 18.73 -10.92
CA SER A 274 -16.47 18.30 -9.52
C SER A 274 -15.13 17.66 -9.17
N PHE A 275 -14.61 16.76 -10.01
CA PHE A 275 -13.30 16.16 -9.79
C PHE A 275 -12.15 17.16 -9.97
N ALA A 276 -12.25 18.04 -10.99
CA ALA A 276 -11.26 19.11 -11.17
C ALA A 276 -11.16 20.02 -9.94
N ALA A 277 -12.30 20.39 -9.34
CA ALA A 277 -12.36 21.16 -8.13
C ALA A 277 -11.74 20.41 -6.92
N ALA A 278 -11.99 19.11 -6.80
CA ALA A 278 -11.40 18.28 -5.73
C ALA A 278 -9.88 18.16 -5.88
N VAL A 279 -9.37 18.01 -7.12
CA VAL A 279 -7.92 17.96 -7.39
C VAL A 279 -7.28 19.32 -7.09
N ALA A 280 -7.90 20.42 -7.50
CA ALA A 280 -7.39 21.77 -7.25
C ALA A 280 -7.34 22.13 -5.76
N ALA A 281 -8.21 21.55 -4.95
CA ALA A 281 -8.26 21.77 -3.50
C ALA A 281 -7.13 21.06 -2.73
N GLU A 282 -6.38 20.14 -3.36
CA GLU A 282 -5.26 19.44 -2.70
C GLU A 282 -3.98 20.28 -2.78
N PRO A 283 -3.45 20.78 -1.64
CA PRO A 283 -2.25 21.61 -1.65
C PRO A 283 -0.96 20.80 -1.85
N ARG A 284 -0.96 19.51 -1.49
CA ARG A 284 0.22 18.64 -1.51
C ARG A 284 -0.08 17.30 -2.21
N PRO A 285 -0.45 17.34 -3.51
CA PRO A 285 -0.71 16.12 -4.25
C PRO A 285 0.55 15.25 -4.29
N PHE A 286 0.36 13.95 -4.41
CA PHE A 286 1.44 13.00 -4.46
C PHE A 286 1.22 11.97 -5.56
N ILE A 287 2.30 11.26 -5.94
CA ILE A 287 2.26 10.34 -7.08
C ILE A 287 2.88 8.99 -6.72
N HIS A 288 2.25 7.92 -7.21
CA HIS A 288 2.79 6.57 -7.17
C HIS A 288 2.87 6.00 -8.58
N ALA A 289 4.06 5.63 -9.02
CA ALA A 289 4.25 4.84 -10.24
C ALA A 289 3.73 3.42 -10.02
N ILE A 290 3.11 2.84 -11.02
CA ILE A 290 2.49 1.52 -10.91
C ILE A 290 3.40 0.47 -11.55
N PHE A 291 3.60 -0.62 -10.80
CA PHE A 291 4.46 -1.72 -11.18
C PHE A 291 3.73 -3.04 -11.00
N ASP A 292 4.17 -4.04 -11.73
CA ASP A 292 3.84 -5.45 -11.52
C ASP A 292 5.09 -6.20 -11.06
N TYR A 293 4.92 -7.12 -10.11
CA TYR A 293 5.92 -8.09 -9.74
C TYR A 293 5.26 -9.38 -9.23
N ALA A 294 5.62 -10.49 -9.83
CA ALA A 294 5.09 -11.82 -9.46
C ALA A 294 6.20 -12.87 -9.62
N PRO A 295 6.99 -13.16 -8.58
CA PRO A 295 8.07 -14.12 -8.64
C PRO A 295 7.58 -15.57 -8.61
N ALA A 296 8.45 -16.51 -8.99
CA ALA A 296 8.24 -17.93 -8.81
C ALA A 296 8.51 -18.39 -7.35
N HIS A 297 9.32 -17.63 -6.62
CA HIS A 297 9.74 -17.94 -5.26
C HIS A 297 9.64 -16.72 -4.37
N MET A 298 9.21 -16.91 -3.14
CA MET A 298 9.18 -15.88 -2.11
C MET A 298 9.94 -16.28 -0.84
N VAL A 299 10.65 -17.41 -0.91
CA VAL A 299 11.51 -17.92 0.16
C VAL A 299 12.83 -18.40 -0.44
N ARG A 300 13.91 -18.14 0.26
CA ARG A 300 15.22 -18.72 0.02
C ARG A 300 15.96 -18.91 1.34
N GLY A 301 16.32 -20.15 1.67
CA GLY A 301 16.94 -20.48 2.96
C GLY A 301 16.13 -19.93 4.13
N ARG A 302 16.74 -19.08 4.94
CA ARG A 302 16.14 -18.43 6.12
C ARG A 302 15.60 -17.01 5.83
N VAL A 303 15.29 -16.72 4.57
CA VAL A 303 14.73 -15.43 4.16
C VAL A 303 13.38 -15.66 3.48
N ALA A 304 12.34 -15.01 4.00
CA ALA A 304 10.99 -15.04 3.43
C ALA A 304 10.50 -13.63 3.10
N LEU A 305 9.71 -13.50 2.04
CA LEU A 305 9.10 -12.23 1.61
C LEU A 305 7.60 -12.23 1.92
N MET A 306 7.04 -11.04 2.15
CA MET A 306 5.60 -10.85 2.28
C MET A 306 5.15 -9.47 1.78
N GLY A 307 3.84 -9.29 1.60
CA GLY A 307 3.28 -8.04 1.14
C GLY A 307 3.85 -7.60 -0.21
N ASP A 308 4.14 -6.30 -0.35
CA ASP A 308 4.68 -5.75 -1.60
C ASP A 308 6.17 -6.10 -1.82
N ALA A 309 6.87 -6.60 -0.80
CA ALA A 309 8.18 -7.20 -1.00
C ALA A 309 8.09 -8.53 -1.77
N ALA A 310 7.02 -9.31 -1.58
CA ALA A 310 6.80 -10.57 -2.30
C ALA A 310 6.11 -10.36 -3.66
N PHE A 311 4.97 -9.65 -3.68
CA PHE A 311 4.17 -9.45 -4.90
C PHE A 311 3.70 -8.00 -4.97
N VAL A 312 3.98 -7.33 -6.09
CA VAL A 312 3.48 -5.97 -6.35
C VAL A 312 2.24 -6.08 -7.23
N ALA A 313 1.08 -5.75 -6.66
CA ALA A 313 -0.20 -5.76 -7.35
C ALA A 313 -0.68 -4.34 -7.62
N ARG A 314 -1.38 -4.14 -8.73
CA ARG A 314 -1.92 -2.84 -9.13
C ARG A 314 -2.98 -2.35 -8.14
N PRO A 315 -3.01 -1.07 -7.77
CA PRO A 315 -3.84 -0.55 -6.67
C PRO A 315 -5.35 -0.65 -6.92
N HIS A 316 -5.82 -0.69 -8.16
CA HIS A 316 -7.25 -0.84 -8.47
C HIS A 316 -7.81 -2.23 -8.11
N THR A 317 -6.97 -3.19 -7.74
CA THR A 317 -7.42 -4.45 -7.12
C THR A 317 -7.94 -4.27 -5.70
N ALA A 318 -7.55 -3.18 -5.02
CA ALA A 318 -7.74 -2.94 -3.58
C ALA A 318 -7.20 -4.06 -2.67
N MET A 319 -6.29 -4.92 -3.16
CA MET A 319 -5.84 -6.15 -2.47
C MET A 319 -4.54 -5.98 -1.67
N GLY A 320 -3.88 -4.81 -1.70
CA GLY A 320 -2.54 -4.65 -1.11
C GLY A 320 -2.47 -5.01 0.37
N VAL A 321 -3.37 -4.44 1.20
CA VAL A 321 -3.42 -4.70 2.65
C VAL A 321 -3.95 -6.10 2.95
N ALA A 322 -4.98 -6.54 2.24
CA ALA A 322 -5.56 -7.88 2.39
C ALA A 322 -4.54 -8.99 2.07
N LYS A 323 -3.77 -8.83 0.98
CA LYS A 323 -2.68 -9.74 0.61
C LYS A 323 -1.66 -9.85 1.74
N ALA A 324 -1.23 -8.71 2.32
CA ALA A 324 -0.27 -8.70 3.41
C ALA A 324 -0.81 -9.37 4.69
N ALA A 325 -2.10 -9.20 5.00
CA ALA A 325 -2.75 -9.90 6.09
C ALA A 325 -2.79 -11.42 5.85
N GLY A 326 -3.17 -11.84 4.64
CA GLY A 326 -3.16 -13.26 4.25
C GLY A 326 -1.75 -13.89 4.30
N ASP A 327 -0.72 -13.13 3.91
CA ASP A 327 0.67 -13.59 4.01
C ASP A 327 1.07 -13.78 5.49
N ALA A 328 0.71 -12.85 6.37
CA ALA A 328 1.00 -12.94 7.81
C ALA A 328 0.31 -14.14 8.47
N PHE A 329 -0.96 -14.40 8.14
CA PHE A 329 -1.67 -15.59 8.61
C PHE A 329 -0.99 -16.88 8.14
N ALA A 330 -0.74 -17.01 6.84
CA ALA A 330 -0.15 -18.20 6.26
C ALA A 330 1.23 -18.51 6.85
N LEU A 331 2.06 -17.46 7.06
CA LEU A 331 3.38 -17.64 7.68
C LEU A 331 3.26 -18.11 9.14
N ARG A 332 2.38 -17.49 9.95
CA ARG A 332 2.12 -17.93 11.32
C ARG A 332 1.66 -19.38 11.37
N GLU A 333 0.67 -19.76 10.56
CA GLU A 333 0.14 -21.13 10.54
C GLU A 333 1.19 -22.15 10.11
N ALA A 334 2.02 -21.80 9.14
CA ALA A 334 3.11 -22.66 8.69
C ALA A 334 4.14 -22.89 9.81
N LEU A 335 4.54 -21.82 10.52
CA LEU A 335 5.50 -21.90 11.63
C LEU A 335 4.95 -22.66 12.84
N LEU A 336 3.65 -22.56 13.14
CA LEU A 336 3.01 -23.31 14.22
C LEU A 336 2.84 -24.80 13.89
N ARG A 337 2.53 -25.10 12.61
CA ARG A 337 2.30 -26.49 12.16
C ARG A 337 3.58 -27.30 11.99
N HIS A 338 4.67 -26.64 11.64
CA HIS A 338 5.94 -27.29 11.33
C HIS A 338 7.05 -26.77 12.26
N PRO A 339 7.52 -27.56 13.22
CA PRO A 339 8.65 -27.16 14.09
C PRO A 339 9.96 -26.95 13.32
N ASP A 340 10.12 -27.60 12.17
CA ASP A 340 11.24 -27.40 11.26
C ASP A 340 10.99 -26.18 10.36
N LEU A 341 11.90 -25.18 10.41
CA LEU A 341 11.76 -23.93 9.69
C LEU A 341 11.75 -24.13 8.16
N ASP A 342 12.53 -25.07 7.62
CA ASP A 342 12.59 -25.29 6.18
C ASP A 342 11.25 -25.83 5.67
N ARG A 343 10.64 -26.73 6.42
CA ARG A 343 9.29 -27.25 6.11
C ARG A 343 8.22 -26.17 6.27
N ALA A 344 8.32 -25.34 7.31
CA ALA A 344 7.40 -24.22 7.52
C ALA A 344 7.46 -23.24 6.34
N LEU A 345 8.66 -22.84 5.95
CA LEU A 345 8.86 -21.88 4.87
C LEU A 345 8.48 -22.45 3.50
N ALA A 346 8.72 -23.75 3.26
CA ALA A 346 8.25 -24.43 2.05
C ALA A 346 6.72 -24.46 1.98
N ALA A 347 6.04 -24.76 3.09
CA ALA A 347 4.57 -24.74 3.17
C ALA A 347 3.99 -23.34 2.95
N TYR A 348 4.58 -22.32 3.58
CA TYR A 348 4.23 -20.90 3.37
C TYR A 348 4.33 -20.51 1.90
N GLN A 349 5.45 -20.80 1.26
CA GLN A 349 5.66 -20.50 -0.15
C GLN A 349 4.67 -21.22 -1.06
N ALA A 350 4.44 -22.53 -0.82
CA ALA A 350 3.52 -23.33 -1.61
C ALA A 350 2.08 -22.79 -1.56
N GLU A 351 1.65 -22.26 -0.42
CA GLU A 351 0.34 -21.63 -0.26
C GLU A 351 0.29 -20.24 -0.92
N ARG A 352 1.31 -19.38 -0.69
CA ARG A 352 1.19 -17.95 -1.01
C ARG A 352 1.60 -17.57 -2.44
N VAL A 353 2.49 -18.31 -3.08
CA VAL A 353 2.92 -18.01 -4.46
C VAL A 353 1.74 -18.03 -5.43
N PRO A 354 0.88 -19.08 -5.49
CA PRO A 354 -0.27 -19.07 -6.40
C PRO A 354 -1.25 -17.94 -6.12
N VAL A 355 -1.48 -17.59 -4.85
CA VAL A 355 -2.38 -16.49 -4.45
C VAL A 355 -1.83 -15.15 -4.92
N GLY A 356 -0.55 -14.88 -4.67
CA GLY A 356 0.08 -13.63 -5.09
C GLY A 356 0.08 -13.47 -6.61
N GLN A 357 0.42 -14.53 -7.35
CA GLN A 357 0.37 -14.55 -8.82
C GLN A 357 -1.04 -14.29 -9.36
N ALA A 358 -2.07 -14.88 -8.74
CA ALA A 358 -3.46 -14.67 -9.12
C ALA A 358 -3.91 -13.22 -8.90
N ILE A 359 -3.50 -12.58 -7.80
CA ILE A 359 -3.79 -11.17 -7.50
C ILE A 359 -3.12 -10.25 -8.53
N VAL A 360 -1.85 -10.48 -8.86
CA VAL A 360 -1.15 -9.70 -9.88
C VAL A 360 -1.83 -9.86 -11.25
N ALA A 361 -2.13 -11.08 -11.66
CA ALA A 361 -2.83 -11.38 -12.91
C ALA A 361 -4.23 -10.72 -12.96
N TYR A 362 -4.94 -10.68 -11.83
CA TYR A 362 -6.22 -9.96 -11.73
C TYR A 362 -6.03 -8.46 -11.95
N GLY A 363 -5.02 -7.84 -11.32
CA GLY A 363 -4.69 -6.44 -11.53
C GLY A 363 -4.36 -6.11 -12.98
N GLN A 364 -3.63 -6.98 -13.67
CA GLN A 364 -3.32 -6.84 -15.09
C GLN A 364 -4.60 -6.88 -15.96
N ARG A 365 -5.54 -7.78 -15.68
CA ARG A 365 -6.82 -7.84 -16.40
C ARG A 365 -7.64 -6.57 -16.19
N LEU A 366 -7.73 -6.07 -14.96
CA LEU A 366 -8.41 -4.81 -14.66
C LEU A 366 -7.78 -3.62 -15.39
N GLY A 367 -6.44 -3.50 -15.39
CA GLY A 367 -5.73 -2.42 -16.08
C GLY A 367 -6.02 -2.37 -17.57
N ARG A 368 -6.09 -3.53 -18.24
CA ARG A 368 -6.50 -3.62 -19.64
C ARG A 368 -7.95 -3.16 -19.83
N GLY A 369 -8.85 -3.57 -18.95
CA GLY A 369 -10.27 -3.15 -19.01
C GLY A 369 -10.47 -1.64 -18.86
N LEU A 370 -9.62 -0.97 -18.08
CA LEU A 370 -9.62 0.47 -17.90
C LEU A 370 -8.85 1.24 -18.99
N LEU A 371 -8.39 0.56 -20.03
CA LEU A 371 -7.59 1.15 -21.13
C LEU A 371 -6.35 1.91 -20.61
N LEU A 372 -5.79 1.49 -19.47
CA LEU A 372 -4.60 2.08 -18.88
C LEU A 372 -3.33 1.45 -19.44
N ASP A 373 -3.35 0.17 -19.78
CA ASP A 373 -2.20 -0.50 -20.38
C ASP A 373 -1.95 0.04 -21.80
N ARG A 374 -0.70 0.05 -22.23
CA ARG A 374 -0.39 0.25 -23.66
C ARG A 374 -0.93 -0.94 -24.45
N ALA A 375 -1.54 -0.65 -25.60
CA ALA A 375 -1.94 -1.66 -26.55
C ALA A 375 -0.70 -2.38 -27.10
#